data_f33fd58af5d25c4f86ccba5439d64d0d
#
_entry.id   f33fd58af5d25c4f86ccba5439d64d0d
#
_cell.length_a   1.000
_cell.length_b   1.000
_cell.length_c   1.000
_cell.angle_alpha   90.00
_cell.angle_beta   90.00
_cell.angle_gamma   90.00
#
_symmetry.space_group_name_H-M   'P 1'
#
loop_
_entity.id
_entity.type
_entity.pdbx_description
1 polymer ?
#
loop_
_entity_poly.entity_id
_entity_poly.type
_entity_poly.pdbx_seq_one_letter_code
_entity_poly.pdbx_strand_id
1 'polypeptide(L)'
;DGCRACVSVRIRVDDFLWTKSFRRNLRINQDLIGLEQGPMPTSEQYSLFRRYLDARHFDGGMADMTVLDFSMMIEDTHVDTMVVEYRLRGPDSGISGRGRGPVMAAALTDVLSDGLSMVYSFYDPEIEGRGLGTFMILDHVRRARRRGLPYVYLGYWVEGARKMDYKRRFAPQEHLQPQGWVIPEPPMEGGEED
;
A
#
# COMPACT_ATOMS: atom_id res chain seq x y z
N ASP A 1 0.01 6.93 29.76
CA ASP A 1 -0.83 7.94 29.08
C ASP A 1 -1.16 7.42 27.69
N GLY A 2 -2.31 6.72 27.57
CA GLY A 2 -2.66 5.99 26.38
C GLY A 2 -3.27 6.89 25.30
N CYS A 3 -2.45 7.47 24.41
CA CYS A 3 -2.95 8.05 23.16
C CYS A 3 -3.64 6.93 22.34
N ARG A 4 -4.90 7.15 21.95
CA ARG A 4 -5.70 6.21 21.13
C ARG A 4 -5.99 6.75 19.73
N ALA A 5 -5.23 7.75 19.28
CA ALA A 5 -5.46 8.39 18.00
C ALA A 5 -5.14 7.50 16.79
N CYS A 6 -4.18 6.58 16.94
CA CYS A 6 -3.78 5.67 15.85
C CYS A 6 -4.66 4.42 15.87
N VAL A 7 -5.48 4.25 14.86
CA VAL A 7 -6.38 3.09 14.69
C VAL A 7 -5.86 2.23 13.54
N SER A 8 -5.63 0.94 13.80
CA SER A 8 -5.30 0.01 12.72
C SER A 8 -6.53 -0.22 11.83
N VAL A 9 -6.31 -0.24 10.52
CA VAL A 9 -7.39 -0.43 9.54
C VAL A 9 -7.09 -1.58 8.60
N ARG A 10 -8.14 -2.33 8.23
CA ARG A 10 -8.08 -3.38 7.22
C ARG A 10 -9.29 -3.35 6.29
N ILE A 11 -9.09 -3.77 5.07
CA ILE A 11 -10.12 -3.92 4.04
C ILE A 11 -10.67 -5.34 4.10
N ARG A 12 -11.98 -5.50 3.98
CA ARG A 12 -12.63 -6.79 3.75
C ARG A 12 -12.59 -7.10 2.26
N VAL A 13 -11.87 -8.16 1.88
CA VAL A 13 -11.56 -8.47 0.47
C VAL A 13 -12.79 -8.98 -0.29
N ASP A 14 -13.61 -9.83 0.33
CA ASP A 14 -14.76 -10.44 -0.35
C ASP A 14 -15.86 -9.44 -0.66
N ASP A 15 -16.07 -8.48 0.24
CA ASP A 15 -17.10 -7.45 0.12
C ASP A 15 -16.57 -6.17 -0.55
N PHE A 16 -15.33 -6.15 -1.04
CA PHE A 16 -14.68 -4.94 -1.53
C PHE A 16 -15.44 -4.27 -2.67
N LEU A 17 -15.71 -2.97 -2.54
CA LEU A 17 -16.49 -2.17 -3.48
C LEU A 17 -15.62 -1.63 -4.63
N TRP A 18 -15.67 -2.29 -5.77
CA TRP A 18 -14.98 -1.87 -7.00
C TRP A 18 -15.67 -0.68 -7.66
N THR A 19 -15.31 0.54 -7.27
CA THR A 19 -15.86 1.77 -7.84
C THR A 19 -15.43 2.01 -9.29
N LYS A 20 -16.12 2.92 -10.01
CA LYS A 20 -15.68 3.35 -11.35
C LYS A 20 -14.28 3.96 -11.33
N SER A 21 -13.97 4.75 -10.28
CA SER A 21 -12.64 5.36 -10.07
C SER A 21 -11.55 4.30 -9.92
N PHE A 22 -11.78 3.24 -9.13
CA PHE A 22 -10.84 2.15 -8.94
C PHE A 22 -10.59 1.37 -10.23
N ARG A 23 -11.64 1.05 -10.98
CA ARG A 23 -11.50 0.38 -12.29
C ARG A 23 -10.73 1.25 -13.29
N ARG A 24 -10.94 2.57 -13.28
CA ARG A 24 -10.16 3.51 -14.10
C ARG A 24 -8.68 3.50 -13.68
N ASN A 25 -8.38 3.55 -12.38
CA ASN A 25 -7.01 3.51 -11.87
C ASN A 25 -6.28 2.23 -12.32
N LEU A 26 -6.92 1.07 -12.22
CA LEU A 26 -6.37 -0.19 -12.71
C LEU A 26 -6.10 -0.18 -14.22
N ARG A 27 -6.96 0.46 -15.01
CA ARG A 27 -6.79 0.57 -16.46
C ARG A 27 -5.63 1.48 -16.83
N ILE A 28 -5.47 2.62 -16.15
CA ILE A 28 -4.35 3.54 -16.36
C ILE A 28 -3.00 2.82 -16.10
N ASN A 29 -2.97 1.88 -15.18
CA ASN A 29 -1.78 1.17 -14.75
C ASN A 29 -1.67 -0.26 -15.34
N GLN A 30 -2.39 -0.59 -16.40
CA GLN A 30 -2.38 -1.93 -17.00
C GLN A 30 -1.03 -2.31 -17.63
N ASP A 31 -0.16 -1.34 -17.89
CA ASP A 31 1.21 -1.51 -18.37
C ASP A 31 2.21 -1.87 -17.25
N LEU A 32 1.78 -1.85 -16.00
CA LEU A 32 2.57 -2.32 -14.87
C LEU A 32 2.34 -3.81 -14.63
N ILE A 33 3.42 -4.49 -14.24
CA ILE A 33 3.38 -5.85 -13.73
C ILE A 33 3.88 -5.86 -12.30
N GLY A 34 3.11 -6.45 -11.38
CA GLY A 34 3.50 -6.65 -9.99
C GLY A 34 4.20 -8.00 -9.82
N LEU A 35 5.47 -7.99 -9.47
CA LEU A 35 6.30 -9.15 -9.22
C LEU A 35 6.55 -9.31 -7.73
N GLU A 36 6.27 -10.49 -7.19
CA GLU A 36 6.58 -10.83 -5.81
C GLU A 36 8.05 -11.28 -5.74
N GLN A 37 8.79 -10.65 -4.85
CA GLN A 37 10.19 -10.96 -4.56
C GLN A 37 10.32 -11.29 -3.07
N GLY A 38 11.32 -12.09 -2.72
CA GLY A 38 11.68 -12.25 -1.31
C GLY A 38 12.10 -10.91 -0.68
N PRO A 39 12.20 -10.83 0.66
CA PRO A 39 12.59 -9.60 1.36
C PRO A 39 14.10 -9.34 1.20
N MET A 40 14.51 -9.05 -0.03
CA MET A 40 15.91 -8.74 -0.39
C MET A 40 15.96 -7.34 -0.99
N PRO A 41 16.68 -6.40 -0.34
CA PRO A 41 16.83 -5.04 -0.83
C PRO A 41 17.69 -5.00 -2.10
N THR A 42 17.33 -4.11 -3.01
CA THR A 42 18.11 -3.86 -4.22
C THR A 42 18.49 -2.38 -4.33
N SER A 43 19.56 -2.08 -5.05
CA SER A 43 19.98 -0.69 -5.31
C SER A 43 18.92 0.11 -6.08
N GLU A 44 18.17 -0.55 -6.97
CA GLU A 44 17.07 0.07 -7.72
C GLU A 44 15.92 0.45 -6.79
N GLN A 45 15.52 -0.44 -5.87
CA GLN A 45 14.52 -0.16 -4.84
C GLN A 45 14.95 1.00 -3.94
N TYR A 46 16.20 0.99 -3.47
CA TYR A 46 16.72 2.07 -2.63
C TYR A 46 16.74 3.42 -3.36
N SER A 47 17.16 3.45 -4.61
CA SER A 47 17.15 4.68 -5.42
C SER A 47 15.73 5.24 -5.58
N LEU A 48 14.73 4.37 -5.82
CA LEU A 48 13.34 4.76 -5.89
C LEU A 48 12.83 5.27 -4.53
N PHE A 49 13.15 4.56 -3.45
CA PHE A 49 12.81 4.93 -2.09
C PHE A 49 13.34 6.32 -1.71
N ARG A 50 14.61 6.63 -2.02
CA ARG A 50 15.21 7.95 -1.77
C ARG A 50 14.47 9.05 -2.51
N ARG A 51 14.22 8.89 -3.83
CA ARG A 51 13.45 9.89 -4.59
C ARG A 51 12.06 10.11 -4.00
N TYR A 52 11.41 9.04 -3.54
CA TYR A 52 10.10 9.13 -2.89
C TYR A 52 10.17 9.92 -1.56
N LEU A 53 11.16 9.65 -0.70
CA LEU A 53 11.34 10.37 0.56
C LEU A 53 11.62 11.84 0.33
N ASP A 54 12.54 12.16 -0.57
CA ASP A 54 12.94 13.54 -0.90
C ASP A 54 11.74 14.37 -1.39
N ALA A 55 10.83 13.74 -2.15
CA ALA A 55 9.64 14.43 -2.68
C ALA A 55 8.45 14.51 -1.70
N ARG A 56 8.31 13.56 -0.78
CA ARG A 56 7.08 13.40 0.02
C ARG A 56 7.26 13.54 1.52
N HIS A 57 8.47 13.33 2.02
CA HIS A 57 8.78 13.23 3.45
C HIS A 57 10.03 14.00 3.85
N PHE A 58 10.30 15.12 3.18
CA PHE A 58 11.47 15.96 3.41
C PHE A 58 11.66 16.34 4.89
N ASP A 59 10.58 16.54 5.65
CA ASP A 59 10.59 16.88 7.08
C ASP A 59 10.21 15.68 7.99
N GLY A 60 10.19 14.46 7.47
CA GLY A 60 9.75 13.28 8.20
C GLY A 60 10.91 12.55 8.88
N GLY A 61 10.61 11.79 9.95
CA GLY A 61 11.60 10.97 10.66
C GLY A 61 12.32 9.88 9.85
N MET A 62 11.93 9.69 8.58
CA MET A 62 12.60 8.78 7.63
C MET A 62 13.50 9.52 6.63
N ALA A 63 13.59 10.86 6.69
CA ALA A 63 14.36 11.65 5.73
C ALA A 63 15.86 11.27 5.71
N ASP A 64 16.40 10.89 6.86
CA ASP A 64 17.82 10.55 7.04
C ASP A 64 18.12 9.04 6.92
N MET A 65 17.15 8.22 6.48
CA MET A 65 17.38 6.78 6.33
C MET A 65 18.51 6.49 5.34
N THR A 66 19.50 5.74 5.83
CA THR A 66 20.63 5.27 5.04
C THR A 66 20.28 4.02 4.24
N VAL A 67 21.21 3.58 3.37
CA VAL A 67 21.10 2.26 2.70
C VAL A 67 20.98 1.13 3.70
N LEU A 68 21.70 1.20 4.82
CA LEU A 68 21.67 0.17 5.86
C LEU A 68 20.29 0.14 6.55
N ASP A 69 19.74 1.28 6.91
CA ASP A 69 18.41 1.37 7.52
C ASP A 69 17.33 0.82 6.57
N PHE A 70 17.44 1.11 5.27
CA PHE A 70 16.56 0.56 4.26
C PHE A 70 16.69 -0.96 4.16
N SER A 71 17.91 -1.48 4.15
CA SER A 71 18.16 -2.93 4.13
C SER A 71 17.56 -3.60 5.35
N MET A 72 17.79 -3.05 6.53
CA MET A 72 17.22 -3.58 7.79
C MET A 72 15.69 -3.53 7.77
N MET A 73 15.07 -2.47 7.23
CA MET A 73 13.61 -2.37 7.12
C MET A 73 13.02 -3.51 6.27
N ILE A 74 13.75 -3.99 5.26
CA ILE A 74 13.29 -5.06 4.36
C ILE A 74 13.62 -6.44 4.89
N GLU A 75 14.83 -6.63 5.44
CA GLU A 75 15.37 -7.95 5.81
C GLU A 75 15.06 -8.36 7.24
N ASP A 76 14.95 -7.39 8.17
CA ASP A 76 14.71 -7.67 9.59
C ASP A 76 13.22 -7.90 9.85
N THR A 77 12.77 -9.09 9.51
CA THR A 77 11.37 -9.50 9.66
C THR A 77 11.27 -10.82 10.44
N HIS A 78 10.27 -10.92 11.31
CA HIS A 78 9.94 -12.12 12.07
C HIS A 78 8.72 -12.86 11.52
N VAL A 79 8.19 -12.40 10.39
CA VAL A 79 7.02 -12.97 9.70
C VAL A 79 7.37 -13.25 8.24
N ASP A 80 6.54 -14.01 7.55
CA ASP A 80 6.67 -14.18 6.11
C ASP A 80 6.44 -12.84 5.42
N THR A 81 7.48 -12.33 4.73
CA THR A 81 7.50 -11.00 4.13
C THR A 81 7.94 -11.08 2.68
N MET A 82 7.31 -10.26 1.86
CA MET A 82 7.66 -10.10 0.44
C MET A 82 7.75 -8.63 0.06
N VAL A 83 8.52 -8.33 -0.99
CA VAL A 83 8.47 -7.05 -1.69
C VAL A 83 7.71 -7.25 -3.00
N VAL A 84 6.61 -6.52 -3.18
CA VAL A 84 5.91 -6.49 -4.47
C VAL A 84 6.45 -5.32 -5.28
N GLU A 85 7.24 -5.63 -6.32
CA GLU A 85 7.75 -4.65 -7.26
C GLU A 85 6.79 -4.44 -8.42
N TYR A 86 6.46 -3.21 -8.73
CA TYR A 86 5.65 -2.83 -9.88
C TYR A 86 6.55 -2.26 -10.97
N ARG A 87 6.73 -3.04 -12.03
CA ARG A 87 7.62 -2.69 -13.15
C ARG A 87 6.85 -2.38 -14.42
N LEU A 88 7.36 -1.46 -15.23
CA LEU A 88 6.85 -1.31 -16.59
C LEU A 88 7.07 -2.60 -17.39
N ARG A 89 6.08 -2.98 -18.18
CA ARG A 89 6.22 -4.07 -19.16
C ARG A 89 7.23 -3.64 -20.20
N GLY A 90 8.33 -4.40 -20.32
CA GLY A 90 9.28 -4.22 -21.41
C GLY A 90 8.76 -4.84 -22.72
N PRO A 91 9.31 -4.46 -23.89
CA PRO A 91 8.95 -5.02 -25.18
C PRO A 91 9.18 -6.53 -25.25
N ASP A 92 10.09 -7.07 -24.47
CA ASP A 92 10.43 -8.51 -24.40
C ASP A 92 9.74 -9.25 -23.24
N SER A 93 8.68 -8.70 -22.66
CA SER A 93 7.91 -9.37 -21.62
C SER A 93 7.03 -10.48 -22.22
N GLY A 94 7.69 -11.46 -22.87
CA GLY A 94 7.06 -12.69 -23.33
C GLY A 94 6.40 -13.47 -22.18
N ILE A 95 5.82 -14.63 -22.50
CA ILE A 95 5.03 -15.53 -21.62
C ILE A 95 5.70 -15.82 -20.25
N SER A 96 6.99 -15.60 -20.09
CA SER A 96 7.72 -15.73 -18.82
C SER A 96 7.58 -14.52 -17.86
N GLY A 97 6.81 -13.48 -18.24
CA GLY A 97 6.28 -12.47 -17.31
C GLY A 97 7.28 -11.63 -16.49
N ARG A 98 8.57 -11.74 -16.72
CA ARG A 98 9.56 -10.91 -16.03
C ARG A 98 9.60 -9.54 -16.68
N GLY A 99 8.85 -8.58 -16.11
CA GLY A 99 8.96 -7.18 -16.48
C GLY A 99 10.41 -6.73 -16.37
N ARG A 100 11.05 -6.45 -17.51
CA ARG A 100 12.43 -5.96 -17.56
C ARG A 100 12.52 -4.45 -17.49
N GLY A 101 11.38 -3.77 -17.39
CA GLY A 101 11.32 -2.32 -17.23
C GLY A 101 11.70 -1.87 -15.83
N PRO A 102 11.88 -0.56 -15.63
CA PRO A 102 12.23 0.03 -14.34
C PRO A 102 11.16 -0.23 -13.28
N VAL A 103 11.58 -0.26 -12.01
CA VAL A 103 10.66 -0.31 -10.86
C VAL A 103 10.02 1.06 -10.70
N MET A 104 8.69 1.10 -10.84
CA MET A 104 7.88 2.31 -10.73
C MET A 104 7.26 2.50 -9.35
N ALA A 105 7.05 1.40 -8.64
CA ALA A 105 6.55 1.37 -7.27
C ALA A 105 6.96 0.06 -6.60
N ALA A 106 7.00 0.07 -5.27
CA ALA A 106 7.23 -1.12 -4.47
C ALA A 106 6.41 -1.08 -3.18
N ALA A 107 6.00 -2.26 -2.72
CA ALA A 107 5.31 -2.43 -1.45
C ALA A 107 5.96 -3.54 -0.65
N LEU A 108 6.46 -3.21 0.54
CA LEU A 108 6.86 -4.17 1.56
C LEU A 108 5.59 -4.71 2.20
N THR A 109 5.43 -6.02 2.20
CA THR A 109 4.16 -6.66 2.54
C THR A 109 4.41 -7.91 3.37
N ASP A 110 3.78 -7.96 4.55
CA ASP A 110 3.76 -9.17 5.36
C ASP A 110 2.60 -10.08 4.95
N VAL A 111 2.89 -11.36 4.88
CA VAL A 111 1.90 -12.40 4.58
C VAL A 111 1.44 -13.01 5.88
N LEU A 112 0.24 -12.63 6.31
CA LEU A 112 -0.38 -13.12 7.53
C LEU A 112 -1.28 -14.32 7.23
N SER A 113 -1.66 -15.05 8.27
CA SER A 113 -2.57 -16.21 8.14
C SER A 113 -3.95 -15.83 7.60
N ASP A 114 -4.37 -14.59 7.76
CA ASP A 114 -5.70 -14.08 7.39
C ASP A 114 -5.65 -12.87 6.44
N GLY A 115 -4.47 -12.42 5.99
CA GLY A 115 -4.41 -11.24 5.14
C GLY A 115 -3.02 -10.86 4.65
N LEU A 116 -2.98 -9.85 3.81
CA LEU A 116 -1.76 -9.17 3.40
C LEU A 116 -1.67 -7.85 4.15
N SER A 117 -0.53 -7.59 4.80
CA SER A 117 -0.29 -6.35 5.52
C SER A 117 0.69 -5.47 4.74
N MET A 118 0.21 -4.34 4.24
CA MET A 118 1.05 -3.36 3.54
C MET A 118 1.82 -2.53 4.58
N VAL A 119 3.04 -2.97 4.89
CA VAL A 119 3.91 -2.36 5.92
C VAL A 119 4.39 -0.99 5.46
N TYR A 120 4.95 -0.93 4.26
CA TYR A 120 5.42 0.30 3.66
C TYR A 120 5.28 0.26 2.13
N SER A 121 5.02 1.42 1.52
CA SER A 121 4.94 1.51 0.06
C SER A 121 5.51 2.83 -0.43
N PHE A 122 6.23 2.77 -1.54
CA PHE A 122 6.85 3.91 -2.18
C PHE A 122 6.77 3.78 -3.70
N TYR A 123 6.82 4.90 -4.39
CA TYR A 123 6.64 4.96 -5.83
C TYR A 123 7.35 6.17 -6.43
N ASP A 124 7.53 6.17 -7.72
CA ASP A 124 8.18 7.25 -8.44
C ASP A 124 7.36 8.55 -8.31
N PRO A 125 7.89 9.57 -7.62
CA PRO A 125 7.17 10.82 -7.36
C PRO A 125 7.01 11.68 -8.62
N GLU A 126 7.82 11.46 -9.66
CA GLU A 126 7.78 12.21 -10.91
C GLU A 126 6.61 11.79 -11.80
N ILE A 127 6.00 10.63 -11.50
CA ILE A 127 4.87 10.12 -12.27
C ILE A 127 3.56 10.63 -11.72
N GLU A 128 3.05 11.67 -12.36
CA GLU A 128 1.78 12.25 -12.02
C GLU A 128 0.59 11.54 -12.68
N GLY A 129 -0.61 11.71 -12.10
CA GLY A 129 -1.87 11.28 -12.68
C GLY A 129 -2.15 9.77 -12.65
N ARG A 130 -1.21 8.92 -12.31
CA ARG A 130 -1.37 7.47 -12.29
C ARG A 130 -1.97 6.92 -10.99
N GLY A 131 -1.84 7.66 -9.88
CA GLY A 131 -2.36 7.23 -8.58
C GLY A 131 -1.77 5.90 -8.12
N LEU A 132 -0.43 5.76 -8.16
CA LEU A 132 0.29 4.51 -7.87
C LEU A 132 0.01 3.97 -6.47
N GLY A 133 -0.11 4.83 -5.45
CA GLY A 133 -0.48 4.39 -4.09
C GLY A 133 -1.85 3.69 -4.06
N THR A 134 -2.85 4.25 -4.76
CA THR A 134 -4.16 3.60 -4.93
C THR A 134 -4.03 2.28 -5.69
N PHE A 135 -3.25 2.27 -6.77
CA PHE A 135 -3.03 1.08 -7.59
C PHE A 135 -2.46 -0.08 -6.77
N MET A 136 -1.44 0.18 -5.95
CA MET A 136 -0.83 -0.84 -5.09
C MET A 136 -1.84 -1.46 -4.14
N ILE A 137 -2.69 -0.66 -3.49
CA ILE A 137 -3.74 -1.16 -2.60
C ILE A 137 -4.73 -2.05 -3.37
N LEU A 138 -5.20 -1.59 -4.55
CA LEU A 138 -6.13 -2.37 -5.37
C LEU A 138 -5.53 -3.69 -5.86
N ASP A 139 -4.25 -3.70 -6.18
CA ASP A 139 -3.54 -4.94 -6.55
C ASP A 139 -3.41 -5.88 -5.35
N HIS A 140 -3.15 -5.36 -4.13
CA HIS A 140 -3.12 -6.16 -2.91
C HIS A 140 -4.49 -6.78 -2.59
N VAL A 141 -5.60 -6.06 -2.80
CA VAL A 141 -6.95 -6.65 -2.70
C VAL A 141 -7.13 -7.80 -3.69
N ARG A 142 -6.66 -7.66 -4.94
CA ARG A 142 -6.69 -8.74 -5.93
C ARG A 142 -5.79 -9.93 -5.55
N ARG A 143 -4.60 -9.65 -4.98
CA ARG A 143 -3.67 -10.69 -4.51
C ARG A 143 -4.25 -11.47 -3.35
N ALA A 144 -4.77 -10.77 -2.34
CA ALA A 144 -5.42 -11.38 -1.20
C ALA A 144 -6.58 -12.28 -1.65
N ARG A 145 -7.45 -11.78 -2.55
CA ARG A 145 -8.55 -12.57 -3.11
C ARG A 145 -8.08 -13.84 -3.83
N ARG A 146 -7.03 -13.76 -4.67
CA ARG A 146 -6.47 -14.94 -5.34
C ARG A 146 -5.85 -15.96 -4.39
N ARG A 147 -5.41 -15.52 -3.21
CA ARG A 147 -4.86 -16.38 -2.15
C ARG A 147 -5.93 -16.89 -1.18
N GLY A 148 -7.20 -16.49 -1.35
CA GLY A 148 -8.28 -16.82 -0.42
C GLY A 148 -8.14 -16.13 0.95
N LEU A 149 -7.41 -15.01 1.02
CA LEU A 149 -7.19 -14.25 2.24
C LEU A 149 -8.28 -13.18 2.40
N PRO A 150 -8.98 -13.13 3.56
CA PRO A 150 -10.12 -12.23 3.76
C PRO A 150 -9.75 -10.76 3.94
N TYR A 151 -8.48 -10.43 4.25
CA TYR A 151 -8.13 -9.06 4.62
C TYR A 151 -6.92 -8.50 3.88
N VAL A 152 -6.91 -7.15 3.71
CA VAL A 152 -5.72 -6.35 3.41
C VAL A 152 -5.58 -5.28 4.49
N TYR A 153 -4.49 -5.32 5.23
CA TYR A 153 -4.18 -4.36 6.29
C TYR A 153 -3.45 -3.16 5.70
N LEU A 154 -3.92 -1.95 6.04
CA LEU A 154 -3.36 -0.68 5.54
C LEU A 154 -2.52 0.06 6.59
N GLY A 155 -2.21 -0.59 7.71
CA GLY A 155 -1.55 0.05 8.84
C GLY A 155 -2.48 1.01 9.59
N TYR A 156 -1.92 2.09 10.14
CA TYR A 156 -2.67 3.03 10.97
C TYR A 156 -3.43 4.07 10.17
N TRP A 157 -4.53 4.52 10.74
CA TRP A 157 -5.28 5.69 10.34
C TRP A 157 -5.46 6.60 11.58
N VAL A 158 -5.37 7.91 11.37
CA VAL A 158 -5.57 8.92 12.41
C VAL A 158 -6.65 9.87 11.92
N GLU A 159 -7.68 10.06 12.73
CA GLU A 159 -8.76 10.98 12.42
C GLU A 159 -8.25 12.41 12.24
N GLY A 160 -8.74 13.11 11.20
CA GLY A 160 -8.29 14.46 10.86
C GLY A 160 -6.92 14.56 10.18
N ALA A 161 -6.18 13.46 10.04
CA ALA A 161 -4.93 13.44 9.31
C ALA A 161 -5.15 13.40 7.80
N ARG A 162 -5.14 14.55 7.12
CA ARG A 162 -5.37 14.68 5.66
C ARG A 162 -4.57 13.69 4.82
N LYS A 163 -3.32 13.40 5.21
CA LYS A 163 -2.45 12.44 4.52
C LYS A 163 -2.96 10.99 4.58
N MET A 164 -3.89 10.69 5.50
CA MET A 164 -4.45 9.34 5.71
C MET A 164 -5.91 9.22 5.25
N ASP A 165 -6.59 10.32 4.94
CA ASP A 165 -8.01 10.32 4.56
C ASP A 165 -8.31 9.51 3.30
N TYR A 166 -7.33 9.37 2.40
CA TYR A 166 -7.48 8.54 1.20
C TYR A 166 -7.83 7.08 1.52
N LYS A 167 -7.46 6.58 2.71
CA LYS A 167 -7.74 5.20 3.12
C LYS A 167 -9.24 4.93 3.26
N ARG A 168 -10.04 5.93 3.64
CA ARG A 168 -11.51 5.80 3.76
C ARG A 168 -12.20 5.37 2.47
N ARG A 169 -11.58 5.58 1.32
CA ARG A 169 -12.14 5.22 0.01
C ARG A 169 -12.21 3.72 -0.24
N PHE A 170 -11.42 2.93 0.49
CA PHE A 170 -11.31 1.48 0.29
C PHE A 170 -12.30 0.77 1.22
N ALA A 171 -13.57 0.74 0.81
CA ALA A 171 -14.66 0.18 1.59
C ALA A 171 -15.07 -1.24 1.13
N PRO A 172 -15.63 -2.07 2.00
CA PRO A 172 -15.75 -1.83 3.43
C PRO A 172 -14.43 -2.04 4.16
N GLN A 173 -14.16 -1.20 5.15
CA GLN A 173 -13.02 -1.37 6.05
C GLN A 173 -13.48 -1.61 7.49
N GLU A 174 -12.60 -2.25 8.23
CA GLU A 174 -12.74 -2.42 9.67
C GLU A 174 -11.62 -1.66 10.39
N HIS A 175 -11.97 -1.09 11.52
CA HIS A 175 -11.07 -0.38 12.43
C HIS A 175 -10.91 -1.20 13.71
N LEU A 176 -9.66 -1.35 14.18
CA LEU A 176 -9.38 -2.03 15.43
C LEU A 176 -9.68 -1.11 16.60
N GLN A 177 -10.68 -1.48 17.39
CA GLN A 177 -11.09 -0.81 18.61
C GLN A 177 -10.89 -1.73 19.83
N PRO A 178 -11.02 -1.24 21.07
CA PRO A 178 -10.84 -2.08 22.26
C PRO A 178 -11.72 -3.35 22.30
N GLN A 179 -12.92 -3.29 21.69
CA GLN A 179 -13.83 -4.42 21.56
C GLN A 179 -13.55 -5.35 20.36
N GLY A 180 -12.53 -5.05 19.55
CA GLY A 180 -12.18 -5.82 18.36
C GLY A 180 -12.33 -5.03 17.06
N TRP A 181 -12.37 -5.76 15.93
CA TRP A 181 -12.55 -5.17 14.61
C TRP A 181 -14.00 -4.78 14.38
N VAL A 182 -14.25 -3.51 14.04
CA VAL A 182 -15.59 -2.96 13.80
C VAL A 182 -15.62 -2.19 12.49
N ILE A 183 -16.74 -2.22 11.80
CA ILE A 183 -17.00 -1.32 10.67
C ILE A 183 -17.35 0.04 11.27
N PRO A 184 -16.59 1.11 10.96
CA PRO A 184 -16.88 2.44 11.47
C PRO A 184 -18.23 2.93 10.92
N GLU A 185 -19.01 3.58 11.74
CA GLU A 185 -20.18 4.30 11.26
C GLU A 185 -19.77 5.38 10.25
N PRO A 186 -20.59 5.61 9.20
CA PRO A 186 -20.33 6.73 8.30
C PRO A 186 -20.29 8.02 9.14
N PRO A 187 -19.40 8.98 8.81
CA PRO A 187 -19.40 10.27 9.49
C PRO A 187 -20.82 10.83 9.42
N MET A 188 -21.35 11.23 10.56
CA MET A 188 -22.62 11.96 10.58
C MET A 188 -22.44 13.19 9.66
N GLU A 189 -23.19 13.25 8.58
CA GLU A 189 -23.26 14.46 7.77
C GLU A 189 -23.67 15.58 8.73
N GLY A 190 -22.73 16.51 8.97
CA GLY A 190 -22.99 17.65 9.83
C GLY A 190 -24.23 18.34 9.32
N GLY A 191 -25.28 18.36 10.13
CA GLY A 191 -26.46 19.16 9.83
C GLY A 191 -25.98 20.59 9.55
N GLU A 192 -26.27 21.07 8.38
CA GLU A 192 -26.27 22.49 8.12
C GLU A 192 -27.26 23.07 9.13
N GLU A 193 -26.73 23.71 10.16
CA GLU A 193 -27.56 24.64 10.96
C GLU A 193 -27.77 25.86 10.10
N ASP A 194 -29.05 26.11 9.79
CA ASP A 194 -29.59 27.31 9.15
C ASP A 194 -29.22 28.62 9.85
#